data_4e05361544b7349a5ee0c82202e0076e
#
_entry.id   4e05361544b7349a5ee0c82202e0076e
#
_cell.length_a   1.000
_cell.length_b   1.000
_cell.length_c   1.000
_cell.angle_alpha   90.00
_cell.angle_beta   90.00
_cell.angle_gamma   90.00
#
_symmetry.space_group_name_H-M   'P 1'
#
loop_
_entity.id
_entity.type
_entity.pdbx_description
1 polymer ?
#
loop_
_entity_poly.entity_id
_entity_poly.type
_entity_poly.pdbx_seq_one_letter_code
_entity_poly.pdbx_strand_id
1 'polypeptide(L)'
;MSSVYFAGELFSTKHLVGNAALADAIANVSNLNFTCVLPQTLEEREMSAQDIRDNDIVTLIGCDLALFNFDGPELDSGTVAEFMFAKFADIPSLLLRTDFRRGGDQGVDPWNLMMSFYPRTRTLCLNSIEIYKKATSMGLTPMLAGQSLVEKVAEAVVKELELLSQLPPAIPQDLAEPVYRWLSQMPGFHSSASGGKVTAALAQKKANRLLP
;
A
#
# COMPACT_ATOMS: atom_id res chain seq x y z
N MET A 1 -15.87 3.74 5.19
CA MET A 1 -14.88 2.68 5.40
C MET A 1 -14.21 2.41 4.07
N SER A 2 -12.90 2.62 3.99
CA SER A 2 -12.12 2.46 2.75
C SER A 2 -11.13 1.32 2.89
N SER A 3 -11.00 0.51 1.84
CA SER A 3 -10.03 -0.57 1.75
C SER A 3 -8.66 -0.03 1.32
N VAL A 4 -7.60 -0.47 1.99
CA VAL A 4 -6.22 -0.06 1.72
C VAL A 4 -5.40 -1.31 1.42
N TYR A 5 -4.91 -1.47 0.20
CA TYR A 5 -3.95 -2.51 -0.11
C TYR A 5 -2.61 -2.18 0.53
N PHE A 6 -2.12 -3.05 1.40
CA PHE A 6 -0.87 -2.80 2.12
C PHE A 6 0.24 -3.73 1.60
N ALA A 7 1.05 -3.21 0.70
CA ALA A 7 2.20 -3.87 0.09
C ALA A 7 3.49 -3.63 0.87
N GLY A 8 4.39 -4.60 0.83
CA GLY A 8 5.71 -4.54 1.45
C GLY A 8 6.32 -5.93 1.55
N GLU A 9 7.58 -6.01 1.95
CA GLU A 9 8.24 -7.30 2.19
C GLU A 9 7.43 -8.16 3.18
N LEU A 10 7.28 -9.45 2.87
CA LEU A 10 6.55 -10.42 3.71
C LEU A 10 7.34 -11.73 3.96
N PHE A 11 8.63 -11.73 3.64
CA PHE A 11 9.48 -12.93 3.57
C PHE A 11 10.10 -13.36 4.92
N SER A 12 9.85 -12.64 5.99
CA SER A 12 10.40 -12.97 7.31
C SER A 12 9.38 -12.78 8.43
N THR A 13 9.64 -13.40 9.58
CA THR A 13 8.82 -13.18 10.79
C THR A 13 8.69 -11.70 11.15
N LYS A 14 9.76 -10.91 10.95
CA LYS A 14 9.72 -9.46 11.24
C LYS A 14 8.74 -8.75 10.33
N HIS A 15 8.74 -9.07 9.05
CA HIS A 15 7.84 -8.47 8.07
C HIS A 15 6.39 -8.86 8.34
N LEU A 16 6.12 -10.16 8.50
CA LEU A 16 4.76 -10.66 8.75
C LEU A 16 4.14 -10.06 10.02
N VAL A 17 4.90 -10.04 11.13
CA VAL A 17 4.43 -9.48 12.40
C VAL A 17 4.32 -7.96 12.33
N GLY A 18 5.29 -7.29 11.71
CA GLY A 18 5.29 -5.82 11.56
C GLY A 18 4.13 -5.32 10.69
N ASN A 19 3.89 -5.98 9.56
CA ASN A 19 2.78 -5.64 8.66
C ASN A 19 1.42 -5.83 9.36
N ALA A 20 1.23 -6.96 10.06
CA ALA A 20 0.00 -7.23 10.79
C ALA A 20 -0.23 -6.20 11.92
N ALA A 21 0.81 -5.92 12.72
CA ALA A 21 0.71 -4.94 13.80
C ALA A 21 0.39 -3.53 13.30
N LEU A 22 1.00 -3.11 12.18
CA LEU A 22 0.72 -1.80 11.59
C LEU A 22 -0.69 -1.75 10.98
N ALA A 23 -1.15 -2.81 10.33
CA ALA A 23 -2.50 -2.89 9.77
C ALA A 23 -3.57 -2.78 10.87
N ASP A 24 -3.41 -3.50 11.98
CA ASP A 24 -4.30 -3.42 13.14
C ASP A 24 -4.29 -2.02 13.77
N ALA A 25 -3.11 -1.42 13.91
CA ALA A 25 -2.99 -0.07 14.46
C ALA A 25 -3.66 0.99 13.57
N ILE A 26 -3.53 0.89 12.23
CA ILE A 26 -4.23 1.78 11.28
C ILE A 26 -5.74 1.65 11.44
N ALA A 27 -6.26 0.42 11.53
CA ALA A 27 -7.69 0.20 11.73
C ALA A 27 -8.17 0.80 13.05
N ASN A 28 -7.43 0.60 14.14
CA ASN A 28 -7.78 1.13 15.47
C ASN A 28 -7.71 2.67 15.50
N VAL A 29 -6.63 3.27 15.05
CA VAL A 29 -6.43 4.74 15.05
C VAL A 29 -7.46 5.44 14.17
N SER A 30 -7.84 4.84 13.05
CA SER A 30 -8.84 5.41 12.14
C SER A 30 -10.29 5.12 12.54
N ASN A 31 -10.53 4.43 13.67
CA ASN A 31 -11.86 3.92 14.03
C ASN A 31 -12.52 3.13 12.90
N LEU A 32 -11.78 2.24 12.26
CA LEU A 32 -12.19 1.40 11.12
C LEU A 32 -12.54 2.18 9.83
N ASN A 33 -12.18 3.46 9.74
CA ASN A 33 -12.35 4.21 8.49
C ASN A 33 -11.42 3.67 7.39
N PHE A 34 -10.24 3.16 7.78
CA PHE A 34 -9.30 2.47 6.89
C PHE A 34 -9.07 1.05 7.37
N THR A 35 -9.21 0.08 6.46
CA THR A 35 -8.94 -1.34 6.74
C THR A 35 -7.92 -1.85 5.73
N CYS A 36 -6.78 -2.33 6.23
CA CYS A 36 -5.72 -2.85 5.38
C CYS A 36 -6.04 -4.27 4.89
N VAL A 37 -5.77 -4.51 3.61
CA VAL A 37 -5.73 -5.84 3.00
C VAL A 37 -4.27 -6.20 2.81
N LEU A 38 -3.82 -7.24 3.51
CA LEU A 38 -2.43 -7.71 3.50
C LEU A 38 -2.28 -8.89 2.51
N PRO A 39 -1.32 -8.86 1.56
CA PRO A 39 -1.03 -9.99 0.67
C PRO A 39 -0.82 -11.30 1.43
N GLN A 40 -0.11 -11.26 2.55
CA GLN A 40 0.14 -12.42 3.43
C GLN A 40 -1.12 -13.12 3.96
N THR A 41 -2.30 -12.50 3.86
CA THR A 41 -3.59 -13.08 4.26
C THR A 41 -4.43 -13.56 3.09
N LEU A 42 -3.97 -13.33 1.86
CA LEU A 42 -4.69 -13.69 0.63
C LEU A 42 -4.30 -15.06 0.09
N GLU A 43 -3.18 -15.61 0.55
CA GLU A 43 -2.67 -16.89 0.10
C GLU A 43 -3.47 -18.06 0.72
N GLU A 44 -4.01 -18.93 -0.12
CA GLU A 44 -4.63 -20.19 0.27
C GLU A 44 -3.69 -21.38 0.00
N ARG A 45 -3.87 -22.47 0.74
CA ARG A 45 -2.91 -23.56 0.90
C ARG A 45 -2.53 -24.34 -0.38
N GLU A 46 -3.22 -24.15 -1.49
CA GLU A 46 -2.99 -24.91 -2.74
C GLU A 46 -2.92 -23.99 -3.98
N MET A 47 -2.74 -22.68 -3.79
CA MET A 47 -2.64 -21.74 -4.90
C MET A 47 -1.32 -21.92 -5.65
N SER A 48 -1.38 -21.90 -6.99
CA SER A 48 -0.18 -21.81 -7.81
C SER A 48 0.48 -20.43 -7.66
N ALA A 49 1.77 -20.33 -7.94
CA ALA A 49 2.47 -19.04 -7.94
C ALA A 49 1.83 -17.99 -8.86
N GLN A 50 1.23 -18.44 -9.97
CA GLN A 50 0.49 -17.57 -10.87
C GLN A 50 -0.82 -17.08 -10.26
N ASP A 51 -1.56 -17.95 -9.55
CA ASP A 51 -2.80 -17.56 -8.89
C ASP A 51 -2.56 -16.59 -7.74
N ILE A 52 -1.46 -16.76 -6.96
CA ILE A 52 -1.04 -15.82 -5.91
C ILE A 52 -0.81 -14.45 -6.52
N ARG A 53 0.06 -14.35 -7.55
CA ARG A 53 0.33 -13.08 -8.26
C ARG A 53 -0.95 -12.45 -8.79
N ASP A 54 -1.82 -13.24 -9.42
CA ASP A 54 -3.06 -12.75 -10.02
C ASP A 54 -4.01 -12.21 -8.95
N ASN A 55 -4.09 -12.88 -7.81
CA ASN A 55 -4.93 -12.49 -6.69
C ASN A 55 -4.43 -11.16 -6.05
N ASP A 56 -3.12 -11.00 -5.91
CA ASP A 56 -2.52 -9.76 -5.41
C ASP A 56 -2.84 -8.57 -6.33
N ILE A 57 -2.63 -8.72 -7.65
CA ILE A 57 -2.92 -7.66 -8.63
C ILE A 57 -4.41 -7.30 -8.64
N VAL A 58 -5.29 -8.29 -8.65
CA VAL A 58 -6.74 -8.07 -8.66
C VAL A 58 -7.19 -7.39 -7.37
N THR A 59 -6.68 -7.83 -6.24
CA THR A 59 -7.02 -7.26 -4.93
C THR A 59 -6.53 -5.82 -4.82
N LEU A 60 -5.29 -5.54 -5.24
CA LEU A 60 -4.77 -4.19 -5.32
C LEU A 60 -5.69 -3.28 -6.15
N ILE A 61 -6.04 -3.70 -7.38
CA ILE A 61 -6.91 -2.91 -8.26
C ILE A 61 -8.31 -2.71 -7.66
N GLY A 62 -8.77 -3.66 -6.84
CA GLY A 62 -10.06 -3.59 -6.14
C GLY A 62 -10.09 -2.62 -4.96
N CYS A 63 -8.95 -2.38 -4.30
CA CYS A 63 -8.87 -1.49 -3.13
C CYS A 63 -9.05 -0.01 -3.48
N ASP A 64 -9.54 0.77 -2.52
CA ASP A 64 -9.80 2.21 -2.68
C ASP A 64 -8.51 3.04 -2.64
N LEU A 65 -7.54 2.64 -1.79
CA LEU A 65 -6.23 3.24 -1.62
C LEU A 65 -5.16 2.14 -1.57
N ALA A 66 -3.89 2.55 -1.64
CA ALA A 66 -2.77 1.64 -1.42
C ALA A 66 -1.70 2.27 -0.53
N LEU A 67 -1.09 1.45 0.32
CA LEU A 67 0.06 1.75 1.17
C LEU A 67 1.21 0.85 0.74
N PHE A 68 2.36 1.44 0.39
CA PHE A 68 3.56 0.74 -0.03
C PHE A 68 4.67 0.98 0.99
N ASN A 69 5.03 -0.05 1.75
CA ASN A 69 6.13 0.04 2.71
C ASN A 69 7.45 -0.29 2.01
N PHE A 70 8.30 0.73 1.88
CA PHE A 70 9.62 0.66 1.25
C PHE A 70 10.75 0.70 2.27
N ASP A 71 10.60 0.00 3.39
CA ASP A 71 11.69 -0.21 4.33
C ASP A 71 12.74 -1.16 3.73
N GLY A 72 13.98 -1.05 4.21
CA GLY A 72 15.06 -1.89 3.73
C GLY A 72 16.12 -1.14 2.90
N PRO A 73 17.27 -1.80 2.61
CA PRO A 73 18.36 -1.19 1.86
C PRO A 73 18.03 -1.02 0.37
N GLU A 74 17.24 -1.92 -0.18
CA GLU A 74 16.76 -1.94 -1.56
C GLU A 74 15.23 -1.97 -1.55
N LEU A 75 14.61 -1.46 -2.61
CA LEU A 75 13.16 -1.58 -2.78
C LEU A 75 12.81 -3.01 -3.18
N ASP A 76 11.84 -3.61 -2.51
CA ASP A 76 11.30 -4.89 -2.94
C ASP A 76 10.69 -4.79 -4.33
N SER A 77 11.13 -5.65 -5.24
CA SER A 77 10.72 -5.60 -6.65
C SER A 77 9.24 -5.93 -6.86
N GLY A 78 8.67 -6.79 -6.02
CA GLY A 78 7.24 -7.09 -6.03
C GLY A 78 6.42 -5.86 -5.65
N THR A 79 6.77 -5.22 -4.55
CA THR A 79 6.15 -3.98 -4.08
C THR A 79 6.25 -2.84 -5.11
N VAL A 80 7.39 -2.75 -5.84
CA VAL A 80 7.54 -1.79 -6.96
C VAL A 80 6.58 -2.11 -8.10
N ALA A 81 6.46 -3.38 -8.49
CA ALA A 81 5.52 -3.79 -9.54
C ALA A 81 4.07 -3.48 -9.15
N GLU A 82 3.68 -3.77 -7.91
CA GLU A 82 2.36 -3.45 -7.36
C GLU A 82 2.09 -1.95 -7.36
N PHE A 83 3.07 -1.13 -6.98
CA PHE A 83 2.95 0.32 -7.07
C PHE A 83 2.67 0.79 -8.51
N MET A 84 3.36 0.23 -9.50
CA MET A 84 3.10 0.58 -10.90
C MET A 84 1.69 0.19 -11.35
N PHE A 85 1.19 -0.99 -10.95
CA PHE A 85 -0.21 -1.35 -11.19
C PHE A 85 -1.19 -0.37 -10.54
N ALA A 86 -0.93 0.05 -9.30
CA ALA A 86 -1.74 1.07 -8.63
C ALA A 86 -1.75 2.40 -9.40
N LYS A 87 -0.62 2.82 -9.96
CA LYS A 87 -0.53 4.06 -10.74
C LYS A 87 -1.26 3.94 -12.09
N PHE A 88 -1.17 2.82 -12.78
CA PHE A 88 -1.95 2.59 -14.00
C PHE A 88 -3.46 2.54 -13.73
N ALA A 89 -3.87 2.05 -12.56
CA ALA A 89 -5.27 2.00 -12.13
C ALA A 89 -5.76 3.30 -11.45
N ASP A 90 -4.94 4.35 -11.42
CA ASP A 90 -5.21 5.64 -10.75
C ASP A 90 -5.61 5.51 -9.27
N ILE A 91 -5.01 4.56 -8.55
CA ILE A 91 -5.25 4.36 -7.12
C ILE A 91 -4.42 5.36 -6.31
N PRO A 92 -5.04 6.13 -5.38
CA PRO A 92 -4.29 6.99 -4.46
C PRO A 92 -3.32 6.15 -3.62
N SER A 93 -2.05 6.55 -3.55
CA SER A 93 -0.98 5.72 -3.01
C SER A 93 -0.14 6.46 -1.97
N LEU A 94 0.10 5.83 -0.83
CA LEU A 94 1.05 6.30 0.17
C LEU A 94 2.33 5.47 0.10
N LEU A 95 3.46 6.13 -0.11
CA LEU A 95 4.78 5.52 0.01
C LEU A 95 5.29 5.77 1.43
N LEU A 96 5.45 4.70 2.19
CA LEU A 96 5.92 4.72 3.57
C LEU A 96 7.36 4.25 3.64
N ARG A 97 8.21 4.99 4.36
CA ARG A 97 9.53 4.54 4.77
C ARG A 97 9.77 4.88 6.23
N THR A 98 10.00 3.86 7.04
CA THR A 98 10.33 4.01 8.46
C THR A 98 11.81 3.72 8.75
N ASP A 99 12.56 3.24 7.75
CA ASP A 99 14.00 3.02 7.81
C ASP A 99 14.75 4.36 7.68
N PHE A 100 15.54 4.70 8.70
CA PHE A 100 16.30 5.96 8.72
C PHE A 100 17.52 5.97 7.78
N ARG A 101 17.93 4.82 7.26
CA ARG A 101 19.01 4.73 6.27
C ARG A 101 18.51 5.34 4.94
N ARG A 102 19.34 6.18 4.36
CA ARG A 102 19.06 6.80 3.07
C ARG A 102 19.80 6.02 1.98
N GLY A 103 19.08 5.56 0.99
CA GLY A 103 19.59 5.00 -0.24
C GLY A 103 18.90 5.69 -1.40
N GLY A 104 19.46 5.61 -2.60
CA GLY A 104 18.83 6.12 -3.80
C GLY A 104 19.56 7.31 -4.43
N ASP A 105 18.93 7.88 -5.43
CA ASP A 105 19.44 9.00 -6.22
C ASP A 105 19.47 10.31 -5.42
N GLN A 106 20.12 11.31 -5.99
CA GLN A 106 20.13 12.64 -5.41
C GLN A 106 18.74 13.27 -5.45
N GLY A 107 18.06 13.31 -4.30
CA GLY A 107 16.73 13.88 -4.24
C GLY A 107 16.17 13.97 -2.83
N VAL A 108 14.91 14.32 -2.75
CA VAL A 108 14.15 14.43 -1.50
C VAL A 108 13.76 13.05 -0.98
N ASP A 109 13.43 12.14 -1.90
CA ASP A 109 13.00 10.78 -1.57
C ASP A 109 14.21 9.85 -1.34
N PRO A 110 14.11 8.90 -0.41
CA PRO A 110 15.22 8.00 -0.05
C PRO A 110 15.33 6.76 -0.95
N TRP A 111 14.83 6.81 -2.16
CA TRP A 111 14.82 5.72 -3.16
C TRP A 111 15.10 6.23 -4.56
N ASN A 112 15.10 5.30 -5.53
CA ASN A 112 15.27 5.61 -6.93
C ASN A 112 14.16 6.58 -7.40
N LEU A 113 14.60 7.65 -8.08
CA LEU A 113 13.75 8.72 -8.58
C LEU A 113 12.59 8.24 -9.49
N MET A 114 12.71 7.05 -10.11
CA MET A 114 11.63 6.45 -10.88
C MET A 114 10.38 6.09 -10.04
N MET A 115 10.50 6.11 -8.71
CA MET A 115 9.37 5.88 -7.79
C MET A 115 8.70 7.17 -7.31
N SER A 116 9.18 8.34 -7.75
CA SER A 116 8.74 9.64 -7.25
C SER A 116 7.85 10.38 -8.25
N PHE A 117 7.15 11.41 -7.76
CA PHE A 117 6.40 12.40 -8.55
C PHE A 117 5.14 11.89 -9.29
N TYR A 118 4.65 10.71 -8.97
CA TYR A 118 3.39 10.22 -9.56
C TYR A 118 2.17 10.98 -9.02
N PRO A 119 1.14 11.22 -9.84
CA PRO A 119 -0.09 11.83 -9.39
C PRO A 119 -0.79 10.97 -8.32
N ARG A 120 -1.58 11.61 -7.46
CA ARG A 120 -2.30 10.95 -6.35
C ARG A 120 -1.37 10.08 -5.50
N THR A 121 -0.13 10.56 -5.26
CA THR A 121 0.88 9.87 -4.47
C THR A 121 1.46 10.81 -3.42
N ARG A 122 1.59 10.32 -2.20
CA ARG A 122 2.23 11.03 -1.10
C ARG A 122 3.35 10.16 -0.52
N THR A 123 4.37 10.80 0.02
CA THR A 123 5.52 10.14 0.65
C THR A 123 5.54 10.48 2.12
N LEU A 124 5.68 9.46 2.97
CA LEU A 124 5.84 9.58 4.40
C LEU A 124 7.14 8.90 4.84
N CYS A 125 8.12 9.71 5.24
CA CYS A 125 9.38 9.21 5.80
C CYS A 125 9.42 9.49 7.28
N LEU A 126 9.62 8.44 8.08
CA LEU A 126 9.72 8.50 9.54
C LEU A 126 11.04 7.91 10.01
N ASN A 127 11.57 8.45 11.10
CA ASN A 127 12.75 7.89 11.75
C ASN A 127 12.32 6.98 12.92
N SER A 128 12.10 5.68 12.65
CA SER A 128 11.61 4.74 13.65
C SER A 128 12.56 4.58 14.83
N ILE A 129 13.88 4.67 14.65
CA ILE A 129 14.82 4.55 15.78
C ILE A 129 14.73 5.75 16.73
N GLU A 130 14.43 6.92 16.22
CA GLU A 130 14.24 8.11 17.05
C GLU A 130 12.96 7.99 17.88
N ILE A 131 11.84 7.57 17.26
CA ILE A 131 10.58 7.36 17.96
C ILE A 131 10.73 6.29 19.04
N TYR A 132 11.40 5.17 18.72
CA TYR A 132 11.66 4.08 19.65
C TYR A 132 12.53 4.53 20.84
N LYS A 133 13.63 5.24 20.58
CA LYS A 133 14.52 5.75 21.63
C LYS A 133 13.80 6.75 22.55
N LYS A 134 12.93 7.59 22.01
CA LYS A 134 12.11 8.49 22.82
C LYS A 134 11.19 7.70 23.76
N ALA A 135 10.53 6.66 23.28
CA ALA A 135 9.66 5.80 24.09
C ALA A 135 10.43 5.09 25.21
N THR A 136 11.61 4.53 24.91
CA THR A 136 12.45 3.87 25.92
C THR A 136 13.03 4.85 26.96
N SER A 137 13.38 6.10 26.56
CA SER A 137 13.84 7.13 27.49
C SER A 137 12.75 7.59 28.46
N MET A 138 11.48 7.36 28.13
CA MET A 138 10.33 7.58 29.02
C MET A 138 10.06 6.39 29.96
N GLY A 139 10.91 5.37 29.97
CA GLY A 139 10.84 4.22 30.86
C GLY A 139 10.00 3.06 30.33
N LEU A 140 9.57 3.08 29.07
CA LEU A 140 8.84 1.95 28.49
C LEU A 140 9.78 0.74 28.29
N THR A 141 9.26 -0.45 28.54
CA THR A 141 9.96 -1.69 28.17
C THR A 141 10.14 -1.80 26.66
N PRO A 142 11.09 -2.60 26.16
CA PRO A 142 11.30 -2.75 24.71
C PRO A 142 10.03 -3.11 23.92
N MET A 143 9.17 -3.97 24.50
CA MET A 143 7.92 -4.37 23.86
C MET A 143 6.92 -3.20 23.79
N LEU A 144 6.73 -2.48 24.89
CA LEU A 144 5.82 -1.32 24.94
C LEU A 144 6.35 -0.16 24.08
N ALA A 145 7.67 0.03 24.00
CA ALA A 145 8.26 1.01 23.10
C ALA A 145 8.03 0.64 21.62
N GLY A 146 8.08 -0.66 21.28
CA GLY A 146 7.73 -1.17 19.95
C GLY A 146 6.26 -0.94 19.63
N GLN A 147 5.36 -1.21 20.56
CA GLN A 147 3.93 -0.94 20.38
C GLN A 147 3.66 0.56 20.18
N SER A 148 4.25 1.42 21.01
CA SER A 148 4.14 2.88 20.87
C SER A 148 4.70 3.38 19.54
N LEU A 149 5.77 2.77 19.03
CA LEU A 149 6.29 3.07 17.70
C LEU A 149 5.27 2.77 16.62
N VAL A 150 4.67 1.56 16.63
CA VAL A 150 3.66 1.16 15.63
C VAL A 150 2.46 2.09 15.66
N GLU A 151 1.96 2.45 16.85
CA GLU A 151 0.86 3.41 17.02
C GLU A 151 1.20 4.79 16.43
N LYS A 152 2.42 5.29 16.67
CA LYS A 152 2.86 6.58 16.09
C LYS A 152 3.00 6.55 14.58
N VAL A 153 3.48 5.45 14.01
CA VAL A 153 3.50 5.25 12.56
C VAL A 153 2.08 5.22 12.01
N ALA A 154 1.17 4.49 12.65
CA ALA A 154 -0.23 4.41 12.24
C ALA A 154 -0.94 5.78 12.27
N GLU A 155 -0.73 6.58 13.33
CA GLU A 155 -1.27 7.96 13.41
C GLU A 155 -0.83 8.80 12.20
N ALA A 156 0.45 8.73 11.83
CA ALA A 156 0.98 9.45 10.69
C ALA A 156 0.44 8.93 9.35
N VAL A 157 0.35 7.60 9.19
CA VAL A 157 -0.21 6.95 8.01
C VAL A 157 -1.68 7.33 7.82
N VAL A 158 -2.51 7.26 8.86
CA VAL A 158 -3.94 7.61 8.80
C VAL A 158 -4.12 9.04 8.32
N LYS A 159 -3.36 9.99 8.86
CA LYS A 159 -3.40 11.38 8.40
C LYS A 159 -3.11 11.53 6.91
N GLU A 160 -2.12 10.81 6.38
CA GLU A 160 -1.78 10.86 4.95
C GLU A 160 -2.84 10.17 4.09
N LEU A 161 -3.43 9.07 4.56
CA LEU A 161 -4.54 8.38 3.88
C LEU A 161 -5.80 9.27 3.81
N GLU A 162 -6.10 10.03 4.86
CA GLU A 162 -7.19 11.02 4.85
C GLU A 162 -6.99 12.08 3.77
N LEU A 163 -5.77 12.63 3.66
CA LEU A 163 -5.43 13.59 2.61
C LEU A 163 -5.52 12.99 1.21
N LEU A 164 -5.04 11.75 1.04
CA LEU A 164 -5.08 11.02 -0.23
C LEU A 164 -6.51 10.73 -0.68
N SER A 165 -7.39 10.36 0.26
CA SER A 165 -8.80 10.04 -0.04
C SER A 165 -9.59 11.23 -0.60
N GLN A 166 -9.11 12.45 -0.39
CA GLN A 166 -9.74 13.69 -0.88
C GLN A 166 -9.24 14.11 -2.26
N LEU A 167 -8.17 13.48 -2.79
CA LEU A 167 -7.62 13.86 -4.09
C LEU A 167 -8.55 13.40 -5.22
N PRO A 168 -8.88 14.28 -6.16
CA PRO A 168 -9.71 13.91 -7.31
C PRO A 168 -8.97 12.89 -8.20
N PRO A 169 -9.71 12.11 -9.00
CA PRO A 169 -9.13 11.25 -10.02
C PRO A 169 -8.18 12.02 -10.94
N ALA A 170 -7.07 11.38 -11.31
CA ALA A 170 -6.12 11.94 -12.29
C ALA A 170 -6.37 11.38 -13.70
N ILE A 171 -6.97 10.19 -13.79
CA ILE A 171 -7.31 9.58 -15.07
C ILE A 171 -8.44 10.37 -15.75
N PRO A 172 -8.29 10.76 -17.05
CA PRO A 172 -9.37 11.36 -17.82
C PRO A 172 -10.58 10.45 -17.95
N GLN A 173 -11.78 11.04 -18.01
CA GLN A 173 -13.04 10.29 -18.05
C GLN A 173 -13.11 9.31 -19.23
N ASP A 174 -12.62 9.71 -20.39
CA ASP A 174 -12.62 8.91 -21.62
C ASP A 174 -11.56 7.78 -21.59
N LEU A 175 -10.59 7.84 -20.69
CA LEU A 175 -9.54 6.83 -20.56
C LEU A 175 -9.81 5.79 -19.47
N ALA A 176 -10.70 6.04 -18.52
CA ALA A 176 -10.93 5.11 -17.42
C ALA A 176 -11.35 3.71 -17.91
N GLU A 177 -12.31 3.60 -18.80
CA GLU A 177 -12.75 2.29 -19.36
C GLU A 177 -11.67 1.62 -20.23
N PRO A 178 -11.02 2.29 -21.19
CA PRO A 178 -9.94 1.71 -21.97
C PRO A 178 -8.78 1.18 -21.10
N VAL A 179 -8.37 1.95 -20.08
CA VAL A 179 -7.28 1.54 -19.17
C VAL A 179 -7.66 0.30 -18.37
N TYR A 180 -8.83 0.26 -17.75
CA TYR A 180 -9.27 -0.90 -16.98
C TYR A 180 -9.56 -2.12 -17.87
N ARG A 181 -10.01 -1.94 -19.10
CA ARG A 181 -10.10 -3.02 -20.09
C ARG A 181 -8.72 -3.58 -20.43
N TRP A 182 -7.71 -2.74 -20.56
CA TRP A 182 -6.33 -3.18 -20.75
C TRP A 182 -5.80 -3.89 -19.51
N LEU A 183 -6.00 -3.34 -18.33
CA LEU A 183 -5.60 -3.94 -17.04
C LEU A 183 -6.28 -5.30 -16.78
N SER A 184 -7.46 -5.55 -17.33
CA SER A 184 -8.12 -6.86 -17.23
C SER A 184 -7.48 -7.96 -18.09
N GLN A 185 -6.56 -7.61 -18.99
CA GLN A 185 -5.92 -8.53 -19.95
C GLN A 185 -4.39 -8.53 -19.85
N MET A 186 -3.78 -7.35 -19.66
CA MET A 186 -2.33 -7.15 -19.76
C MET A 186 -1.51 -8.01 -18.77
N PRO A 187 -1.94 -8.25 -17.52
CA PRO A 187 -1.19 -9.10 -16.61
C PRO A 187 -1.10 -10.56 -17.06
N GLY A 188 -1.89 -10.98 -18.06
CA GLY A 188 -1.96 -12.36 -18.49
C GLY A 188 -2.47 -13.25 -17.36
N PHE A 189 -3.63 -12.92 -16.81
CA PHE A 189 -4.26 -13.70 -15.75
C PHE A 189 -4.49 -15.15 -16.14
N HIS A 190 -4.24 -16.06 -15.21
CA HIS A 190 -4.49 -17.49 -15.39
C HIS A 190 -5.97 -17.77 -15.58
N SER A 191 -6.83 -17.07 -14.84
CA SER A 191 -8.28 -17.20 -14.90
C SER A 191 -8.94 -15.99 -15.53
N SER A 192 -9.90 -16.22 -16.44
CA SER A 192 -10.76 -15.15 -16.96
C SER A 192 -11.59 -14.47 -15.87
N ALA A 193 -11.84 -15.15 -14.74
CA ALA A 193 -12.52 -14.56 -13.59
C ALA A 193 -11.73 -13.40 -12.97
N SER A 194 -10.39 -13.44 -12.99
CA SER A 194 -9.53 -12.36 -12.50
C SER A 194 -9.71 -11.08 -13.32
N GLY A 195 -9.72 -11.18 -14.65
CA GLY A 195 -10.04 -10.04 -15.52
C GLY A 195 -11.45 -9.48 -15.29
N GLY A 196 -12.44 -10.37 -15.02
CA GLY A 196 -13.79 -9.98 -14.64
C GLY A 196 -13.85 -9.17 -13.34
N LYS A 197 -13.05 -9.53 -12.34
CA LYS A 197 -12.95 -8.77 -11.07
C LYS A 197 -12.38 -7.37 -11.31
N VAL A 198 -11.38 -7.20 -12.18
CA VAL A 198 -10.84 -5.87 -12.55
C VAL A 198 -11.92 -5.00 -13.19
N THR A 199 -12.74 -5.57 -14.08
CA THR A 199 -13.86 -4.84 -14.70
C THR A 199 -14.92 -4.45 -13.66
N ALA A 200 -15.23 -5.35 -12.72
CA ALA A 200 -16.16 -5.06 -11.63
C ALA A 200 -15.62 -3.97 -10.70
N ALA A 201 -14.31 -3.97 -10.43
CA ALA A 201 -13.67 -2.93 -9.63
C ALA A 201 -13.85 -1.53 -10.25
N LEU A 202 -13.74 -1.39 -11.58
CA LEU A 202 -14.02 -0.11 -12.25
C LEU A 202 -15.47 0.36 -11.98
N ALA A 203 -16.43 -0.53 -12.15
CA ALA A 203 -17.84 -0.18 -11.92
C ALA A 203 -18.09 0.28 -10.48
N GLN A 204 -17.52 -0.42 -9.50
CA GLN A 204 -17.60 -0.06 -8.10
C GLN A 204 -16.94 1.30 -7.80
N LYS A 205 -15.73 1.54 -8.34
CA LYS A 205 -15.01 2.81 -8.16
C LYS A 205 -15.75 4.00 -8.77
N LYS A 206 -16.38 3.82 -9.94
CA LYS A 206 -17.25 4.84 -10.53
C LYS A 206 -18.47 5.11 -9.64
N ALA A 207 -19.14 4.07 -9.15
CA ALA A 207 -20.27 4.22 -8.23
C ALA A 207 -19.90 4.97 -6.94
N ASN A 208 -18.70 4.74 -6.43
CA ASN A 208 -18.15 5.39 -5.24
C ASN A 208 -17.47 6.75 -5.53
N ARG A 209 -17.48 7.22 -6.78
CA ARG A 209 -16.83 8.46 -7.21
C ARG A 209 -15.33 8.52 -6.98
N LEU A 210 -14.68 7.37 -6.91
CA LEU A 210 -13.23 7.25 -6.83
C LEU A 210 -12.55 7.38 -8.20
N LEU A 211 -13.32 7.11 -9.26
CA LEU A 211 -12.97 7.30 -10.67
C LEU A 211 -14.11 8.01 -11.42
N PRO A 212 -13.80 8.65 -12.54
CA PRO A 212 -14.78 9.36 -13.35
C PRO A 212 -15.71 8.43 -14.12
#